data_b983a71c7f37759897b75232ec3acf2f
#
_entry.id   b983a71c7f37759897b75232ec3acf2f
#
_cell.length_a   1.000
_cell.length_b   1.000
_cell.length_c   1.000
_cell.angle_alpha   90.00
_cell.angle_beta   90.00
_cell.angle_gamma   90.00
#
_symmetry.space_group_name_H-M   'P 1'
#
loop_
_entity.id
_entity.type
_entity.pdbx_description
1 polymer ?
#
loop_
_entity_poly.entity_id
_entity_poly.type
_entity_poly.pdbx_seq_one_letter_code
_entity_poly.pdbx_strand_id
1 'polypeptide(L)'
;MFARTISNRLPAGIAPIAKGLVAYGSAEAATRVVRILAILVIARRTSPELLGTAALALTLFELIRVLANAGIGQRIIAATDEELPALCNTAARLFWAVCLAVASVQLAVASALFLIWNLSEAALMLAVLSGVYVCMPPALVQVFLLMRDGRLTTTARIGATQAMADHCLTLVLVVVWPSAWAIVLPKLLTAPLWTVLTRRARKWSAKPAAGYAPVREFAAYGPAILGSELIAALRIHADKLVIGALLGSEALGLYYFAFNAGLGITLSFVAACNTVVFPLLCKQAGDDDRGRLFRQSFVLGLVLLAPVVAAQALLAPFYVPLVFGAEWIDAAPYIALLSLAALPLYAGSLIGAWLRARKRPFVETRLALAATVTGLAGLAAGSTHSLAAACAAYAGGLALVLLPAAIAHLFA
;
A
#
# COMPACT_ATOMS: atom_id res chain seq x y z
N MET A 1 9.99 -29.03 -1.57
CA MET A 1 11.20 -29.70 -2.07
C MET A 1 12.28 -28.67 -2.44
N PHE A 2 11.99 -27.63 -3.19
CA PHE A 2 12.94 -26.56 -3.59
C PHE A 2 13.64 -25.83 -2.42
N ALA A 3 12.96 -25.55 -1.32
CA ALA A 3 13.53 -24.84 -0.17
C ALA A 3 14.61 -25.65 0.60
N ARG A 4 14.57 -26.98 0.56
CA ARG A 4 15.58 -27.85 1.19
C ARG A 4 16.88 -27.92 0.38
N THR A 5 16.80 -27.81 -0.95
CA THR A 5 17.98 -27.92 -1.83
C THR A 5 18.85 -26.66 -1.80
N ILE A 6 18.25 -25.47 -1.57
CA ILE A 6 18.98 -24.19 -1.45
C ILE A 6 19.68 -24.08 -0.08
N SER A 7 19.06 -24.61 0.98
CA SER A 7 19.57 -24.54 2.36
C SER A 7 20.91 -25.25 2.57
N ASN A 8 21.19 -26.30 1.81
CA ASN A 8 22.40 -27.16 2.00
C ASN A 8 23.66 -26.62 1.32
N ARG A 9 23.59 -25.55 0.54
CA ARG A 9 24.72 -24.95 -0.18
C ARG A 9 25.16 -23.59 0.33
N LEU A 10 24.47 -23.03 1.36
CA LEU A 10 24.74 -21.70 1.87
C LEU A 10 25.52 -21.75 3.20
N PRO A 11 26.45 -20.79 3.48
CA PRO A 11 27.14 -20.68 4.76
C PRO A 11 26.15 -20.64 5.92
N ALA A 12 26.51 -21.22 7.06
CA ALA A 12 25.64 -21.42 8.23
C ALA A 12 24.95 -20.16 8.76
N GLY A 13 25.54 -18.97 8.54
CA GLY A 13 24.96 -17.67 8.91
C GLY A 13 23.88 -17.13 7.95
N ILE A 14 23.83 -17.62 6.69
CA ILE A 14 22.93 -17.11 5.65
C ILE A 14 21.69 -18.02 5.50
N ALA A 15 21.79 -19.26 5.87
CA ALA A 15 20.70 -20.23 5.75
C ALA A 15 19.39 -19.82 6.46
N PRO A 16 19.38 -19.26 7.71
CA PRO A 16 18.17 -18.79 8.36
C PRO A 16 17.53 -17.58 7.64
N ILE A 17 18.37 -16.68 7.10
CA ILE A 17 17.93 -15.50 6.35
C ILE A 17 17.30 -15.92 5.02
N ALA A 18 17.95 -16.82 4.29
CA ALA A 18 17.43 -17.37 3.04
C ALA A 18 16.11 -18.11 3.25
N LYS A 19 16.01 -18.91 4.31
CA LYS A 19 14.78 -19.63 4.67
C LYS A 19 13.65 -18.66 5.05
N GLY A 20 13.96 -17.58 5.77
CA GLY A 20 13.02 -16.51 6.09
C GLY A 20 12.52 -15.76 4.85
N LEU A 21 13.44 -15.43 3.92
CA LEU A 21 13.12 -14.77 2.65
C LEU A 21 12.25 -15.64 1.73
N VAL A 22 12.55 -16.94 1.64
CA VAL A 22 11.73 -17.88 0.85
C VAL A 22 10.34 -18.05 1.48
N ALA A 23 10.26 -18.18 2.80
CA ALA A 23 8.98 -18.31 3.50
C ALA A 23 8.13 -17.01 3.40
N TYR A 24 8.77 -15.84 3.50
CA TYR A 24 8.12 -14.55 3.31
C TYR A 24 7.68 -14.37 1.85
N GLY A 25 8.56 -14.65 0.90
CA GLY A 25 8.27 -14.55 -0.53
C GLY A 25 7.16 -15.49 -0.99
N SER A 26 7.07 -16.71 -0.45
CA SER A 26 5.99 -17.65 -0.78
C SER A 26 4.64 -17.21 -0.20
N ALA A 27 4.59 -16.68 1.01
CA ALA A 27 3.37 -16.13 1.62
C ALA A 27 2.88 -14.89 0.85
N GLU A 28 3.80 -14.00 0.48
CA GLU A 28 3.48 -12.82 -0.34
C GLU A 28 2.98 -13.22 -1.74
N ALA A 29 3.60 -14.21 -2.38
CA ALA A 29 3.15 -14.73 -3.67
C ALA A 29 1.76 -15.34 -3.58
N ALA A 30 1.46 -16.11 -2.53
CA ALA A 30 0.12 -16.66 -2.31
C ALA A 30 -0.93 -15.54 -2.13
N THR A 31 -0.65 -14.53 -1.34
CA THR A 31 -1.54 -13.38 -1.15
C THR A 31 -1.79 -12.65 -2.48
N ARG A 32 -0.75 -12.52 -3.33
CA ARG A 32 -0.88 -11.90 -4.67
C ARG A 32 -1.75 -12.71 -5.62
N VAL A 33 -1.59 -14.04 -5.62
CA VAL A 33 -2.45 -14.93 -6.43
C VAL A 33 -3.91 -14.78 -6.00
N VAL A 34 -4.19 -14.84 -4.69
CA VAL A 34 -5.57 -14.68 -4.18
C VAL A 34 -6.12 -13.30 -4.51
N ARG A 35 -5.30 -12.24 -4.44
CA ARG A 35 -5.71 -10.89 -4.86
C ARG A 35 -6.06 -10.79 -6.34
N ILE A 36 -5.26 -11.42 -7.21
CA ILE A 36 -5.55 -11.45 -8.66
C ILE A 36 -6.86 -12.20 -8.93
N LEU A 37 -7.05 -13.34 -8.26
CA LEU A 37 -8.32 -14.08 -8.34
C LEU A 37 -9.49 -13.24 -7.84
N ALA A 38 -9.32 -12.47 -6.76
CA ALA A 38 -10.35 -11.57 -6.26
C ALA A 38 -10.71 -10.50 -7.30
N ILE A 39 -9.71 -9.85 -7.92
CA ILE A 39 -9.93 -8.85 -8.98
C ILE A 39 -10.68 -9.49 -10.17
N LEU A 40 -10.30 -10.70 -10.55
CA LEU A 40 -10.95 -11.44 -11.63
C LEU A 40 -12.43 -11.71 -11.33
N VAL A 41 -12.73 -12.21 -10.14
CA VAL A 41 -14.12 -12.54 -9.74
C VAL A 41 -14.94 -11.26 -9.57
N ILE A 42 -14.37 -10.21 -8.96
CA ILE A 42 -15.02 -8.90 -8.87
C ILE A 42 -15.40 -8.41 -10.27
N ALA A 43 -14.46 -8.38 -11.20
CA ALA A 43 -14.73 -7.93 -12.57
C ALA A 43 -15.83 -8.75 -13.26
N ARG A 44 -15.86 -10.07 -13.05
CA ARG A 44 -16.86 -10.95 -13.64
C ARG A 44 -18.27 -10.86 -13.03
N ARG A 45 -18.40 -10.24 -11.86
CA ARG A 45 -19.62 -10.22 -11.06
C ARG A 45 -20.16 -8.84 -10.75
N THR A 46 -19.38 -7.78 -10.98
CA THR A 46 -19.75 -6.40 -10.63
C THR A 46 -19.54 -5.48 -11.82
N SER A 47 -20.35 -4.41 -11.87
CA SER A 47 -20.19 -3.34 -12.86
C SER A 47 -19.10 -2.35 -12.46
N PRO A 48 -18.58 -1.54 -13.41
CA PRO A 48 -17.67 -0.44 -13.10
C PRO A 48 -18.21 0.54 -12.05
N GLU A 49 -19.49 0.87 -12.09
CA GLU A 49 -20.13 1.78 -11.14
C GLU A 49 -20.10 1.24 -9.70
N LEU A 50 -20.47 -0.04 -9.50
CA LEU A 50 -20.40 -0.70 -8.19
C LEU A 50 -18.96 -0.74 -7.66
N LEU A 51 -18.00 -1.06 -8.53
CA LEU A 51 -16.60 -1.05 -8.16
C LEU A 51 -16.13 0.36 -7.81
N GLY A 52 -16.56 1.38 -8.53
CA GLY A 52 -16.22 2.78 -8.27
C GLY A 52 -16.74 3.25 -6.91
N THR A 53 -17.97 2.91 -6.57
CA THR A 53 -18.58 3.22 -5.26
C THR A 53 -17.77 2.55 -4.12
N ALA A 54 -17.44 1.27 -4.26
CA ALA A 54 -16.57 0.57 -3.31
C ALA A 54 -15.17 1.18 -3.23
N ALA A 55 -14.58 1.52 -4.39
CA ALA A 55 -13.25 2.13 -4.47
C ALA A 55 -13.18 3.49 -3.79
N LEU A 56 -14.22 4.32 -3.91
CA LEU A 56 -14.31 5.60 -3.20
C LEU A 56 -14.31 5.40 -1.69
N ALA A 57 -15.18 4.53 -1.18
CA ALA A 57 -15.25 4.23 0.25
C ALA A 57 -13.93 3.67 0.80
N LEU A 58 -13.31 2.71 0.10
CA LEU A 58 -12.02 2.13 0.48
C LEU A 58 -10.87 3.15 0.41
N THR A 59 -10.85 4.00 -0.60
CA THR A 59 -9.81 5.03 -0.75
C THR A 59 -9.86 6.04 0.39
N LEU A 60 -11.05 6.52 0.72
CA LEU A 60 -11.26 7.44 1.86
C LEU A 60 -10.92 6.76 3.19
N PHE A 61 -11.34 5.51 3.37
CA PHE A 61 -11.00 4.72 4.55
C PHE A 61 -9.48 4.60 4.73
N GLU A 62 -8.72 4.23 3.68
CA GLU A 62 -7.26 4.08 3.76
C GLU A 62 -6.56 5.42 4.06
N LEU A 63 -7.04 6.53 3.50
CA LEU A 63 -6.50 7.86 3.81
C LEU A 63 -6.77 8.28 5.26
N ILE A 64 -7.99 8.07 5.75
CA ILE A 64 -8.36 8.43 7.12
C ILE A 64 -7.64 7.52 8.11
N ARG A 65 -7.48 6.24 7.78
CA ARG A 65 -6.81 5.24 8.61
C ARG A 65 -5.37 5.63 8.97
N VAL A 66 -4.70 6.37 8.10
CA VAL A 66 -3.33 6.87 8.36
C VAL A 66 -3.27 7.75 9.61
N LEU A 67 -4.35 8.47 9.93
CA LEU A 67 -4.43 9.30 11.13
C LEU A 67 -4.29 8.49 12.43
N ALA A 68 -4.55 7.18 12.38
CA ALA A 68 -4.32 6.29 13.52
C ALA A 68 -2.82 6.06 13.82
N ASN A 69 -1.91 6.38 12.88
CA ASN A 69 -0.47 6.30 13.05
C ASN A 69 0.11 7.56 13.74
N ALA A 70 -0.42 7.91 14.90
CA ALA A 70 -0.05 9.13 15.64
C ALA A 70 1.30 9.06 16.38
N GLY A 71 2.22 8.21 15.94
CA GLY A 71 3.57 8.11 16.55
C GLY A 71 3.65 7.38 17.89
N ILE A 72 2.51 6.96 18.44
CA ILE A 72 2.44 6.30 19.76
C ILE A 72 3.28 5.01 19.78
N GLY A 73 3.19 4.22 18.72
CA GLY A 73 3.90 2.95 18.61
C GLY A 73 5.41 3.10 18.56
N GLN A 74 5.91 4.15 17.91
CA GLN A 74 7.34 4.43 17.81
C GLN A 74 7.95 4.74 19.17
N ARG A 75 7.22 5.42 20.07
CA ARG A 75 7.67 5.65 21.44
C ARG A 75 7.76 4.34 22.23
N ILE A 76 6.85 3.37 22.02
CA ILE A 76 6.96 2.03 22.64
C ILE A 76 8.22 1.30 22.15
N ILE A 77 8.51 1.36 20.84
CA ILE A 77 9.69 0.70 20.27
C ILE A 77 10.99 1.30 20.82
N ALA A 78 11.03 2.63 20.99
CA ALA A 78 12.19 3.37 21.48
C ALA A 78 12.35 3.37 23.02
N ALA A 79 11.39 2.80 23.77
CA ALA A 79 11.38 2.81 25.22
C ALA A 79 12.53 1.99 25.85
N THR A 80 13.03 2.37 27.00
CA THR A 80 13.86 1.51 27.86
C THR A 80 13.01 0.44 28.53
N ASP A 81 13.62 -0.62 29.08
CA ASP A 81 12.87 -1.70 29.74
C ASP A 81 12.20 -1.23 31.05
N GLU A 82 12.78 -0.22 31.69
CA GLU A 82 12.27 0.37 32.94
C GLU A 82 11.00 1.20 32.70
N GLU A 83 11.00 2.02 31.64
CA GLU A 83 9.88 2.89 31.26
C GLU A 83 8.72 2.13 30.62
N LEU A 84 9.01 1.00 29.99
CA LEU A 84 8.10 0.27 29.11
C LEU A 84 6.73 -0.03 29.76
N PRO A 85 6.61 -0.49 31.03
CA PRO A 85 5.30 -0.79 31.60
C PRO A 85 4.39 0.44 31.73
N ALA A 86 4.92 1.56 32.21
CA ALA A 86 4.16 2.81 32.33
C ALA A 86 3.79 3.41 30.98
N LEU A 87 4.71 3.35 30.00
CA LEU A 87 4.46 3.77 28.62
C LEU A 87 3.36 2.93 27.95
N CYS A 88 3.40 1.62 28.10
CA CYS A 88 2.38 0.74 27.53
C CYS A 88 0.99 1.01 28.15
N ASN A 89 0.90 1.30 29.45
CA ASN A 89 -0.35 1.68 30.10
C ASN A 89 -0.95 2.96 29.51
N THR A 90 -0.12 4.00 29.33
CA THR A 90 -0.56 5.25 28.70
C THR A 90 -0.89 5.05 27.23
N ALA A 91 -0.03 4.33 26.48
CA ALA A 91 -0.24 4.04 25.06
C ALA A 91 -1.56 3.32 24.80
N ALA A 92 -1.94 2.37 25.65
CA ALA A 92 -3.22 1.66 25.52
C ALA A 92 -4.42 2.62 25.58
N ARG A 93 -4.39 3.61 26.46
CA ARG A 93 -5.45 4.65 26.53
C ARG A 93 -5.41 5.57 25.33
N LEU A 94 -4.20 6.00 24.92
CA LEU A 94 -4.03 6.87 23.76
C LEU A 94 -4.49 6.19 22.46
N PHE A 95 -4.21 4.89 22.28
CA PHE A 95 -4.70 4.15 21.10
C PHE A 95 -6.23 4.14 21.03
N TRP A 96 -6.92 3.96 22.18
CA TRP A 96 -8.38 4.09 22.19
C TRP A 96 -8.83 5.50 21.85
N ALA A 97 -8.25 6.52 22.46
CA ALA A 97 -8.61 7.91 22.21
C ALA A 97 -8.39 8.30 20.75
N VAL A 98 -7.22 7.95 20.16
CA VAL A 98 -6.88 8.24 18.77
C VAL A 98 -7.79 7.47 17.81
N CYS A 99 -8.01 6.17 18.04
CA CYS A 99 -8.89 5.39 17.16
C CYS A 99 -10.34 5.90 17.19
N LEU A 100 -10.86 6.29 18.37
CA LEU A 100 -12.19 6.88 18.48
C LEU A 100 -12.25 8.26 17.79
N ALA A 101 -11.22 9.09 17.93
CA ALA A 101 -11.13 10.37 17.22
C ALA A 101 -11.11 10.16 15.69
N VAL A 102 -10.33 9.19 15.20
CA VAL A 102 -10.29 8.84 13.77
C VAL A 102 -11.64 8.29 13.29
N ALA A 103 -12.31 7.46 14.09
CA ALA A 103 -13.68 7.01 13.79
C ALA A 103 -14.64 8.19 13.68
N SER A 104 -14.55 9.16 14.59
CA SER A 104 -15.39 10.37 14.54
C SER A 104 -15.11 11.22 13.29
N VAL A 105 -13.83 11.38 12.92
CA VAL A 105 -13.46 12.06 11.64
C VAL A 105 -14.04 11.31 10.46
N GLN A 106 -13.94 9.97 10.44
CA GLN A 106 -14.49 9.16 9.35
C GLN A 106 -16.01 9.27 9.26
N LEU A 107 -16.72 9.27 10.39
CA LEU A 107 -18.17 9.47 10.43
C LEU A 107 -18.54 10.88 9.96
N ALA A 108 -17.77 11.91 10.31
CA ALA A 108 -17.98 13.27 9.81
C ALA A 108 -17.81 13.35 8.28
N VAL A 109 -16.77 12.71 7.73
CA VAL A 109 -16.57 12.63 6.27
C VAL A 109 -17.70 11.83 5.61
N ALA A 110 -18.15 10.72 6.20
CA ALA A 110 -19.29 9.96 5.71
C ALA A 110 -20.57 10.80 5.71
N SER A 111 -20.82 11.57 6.78
CA SER A 111 -21.95 12.48 6.85
C SER A 111 -21.87 13.58 5.78
N ALA A 112 -20.68 14.13 5.52
CA ALA A 112 -20.47 15.10 4.46
C ALA A 112 -20.75 14.50 3.06
N LEU A 113 -20.29 13.27 2.80
CA LEU A 113 -20.59 12.55 1.55
C LEU A 113 -22.11 12.37 1.35
N PHE A 114 -22.82 12.06 2.41
CA PHE A 114 -24.26 11.88 2.38
C PHE A 114 -25.02 13.20 2.16
N LEU A 115 -24.69 14.23 2.95
CA LEU A 115 -25.45 15.47 2.99
C LEU A 115 -25.11 16.46 1.85
N ILE A 116 -23.83 16.49 1.42
CA ILE A 116 -23.34 17.48 0.46
C ILE A 116 -23.32 16.92 -0.96
N TRP A 117 -22.82 15.67 -1.11
CA TRP A 117 -22.62 15.05 -2.43
C TRP A 117 -23.68 14.02 -2.79
N ASN A 118 -24.64 13.72 -1.90
CA ASN A 118 -25.70 12.71 -2.10
C ASN A 118 -25.16 11.31 -2.46
N LEU A 119 -23.93 10.97 -2.05
CA LEU A 119 -23.28 9.67 -2.27
C LEU A 119 -23.65 8.70 -1.14
N SER A 120 -24.94 8.40 -1.00
CA SER A 120 -25.50 7.66 0.15
C SER A 120 -24.86 6.29 0.37
N GLU A 121 -24.64 5.53 -0.69
CA GLU A 121 -24.09 4.18 -0.59
C GLU A 121 -22.62 4.20 -0.14
N ALA A 122 -21.77 5.01 -0.77
CA ALA A 122 -20.38 5.18 -0.37
C ALA A 122 -20.25 5.75 1.05
N ALA A 123 -21.12 6.69 1.42
CA ALA A 123 -21.19 7.27 2.77
C ALA A 123 -21.51 6.21 3.83
N LEU A 124 -22.49 5.36 3.58
CA LEU A 124 -22.87 4.29 4.50
C LEU A 124 -21.76 3.24 4.63
N MET A 125 -21.12 2.85 3.54
CA MET A 125 -19.96 1.96 3.54
C MET A 125 -18.82 2.55 4.38
N LEU A 126 -18.50 3.83 4.17
CA LEU A 126 -17.46 4.51 4.92
C LEU A 126 -17.80 4.58 6.41
N ALA A 127 -19.06 4.85 6.76
CA ALA A 127 -19.54 4.86 8.14
C ALA A 127 -19.38 3.47 8.80
N VAL A 128 -19.76 2.39 8.12
CA VAL A 128 -19.63 1.01 8.62
C VAL A 128 -18.17 0.62 8.83
N LEU A 129 -17.26 1.04 7.94
CA LEU A 129 -15.82 0.80 8.09
C LEU A 129 -15.21 1.46 9.32
N SER A 130 -15.87 2.46 9.93
CA SER A 130 -15.41 3.06 11.19
C SER A 130 -15.33 2.03 12.34
N GLY A 131 -16.08 0.94 12.27
CA GLY A 131 -16.02 -0.18 13.19
C GLY A 131 -14.65 -0.87 13.27
N VAL A 132 -13.81 -0.72 12.25
CA VAL A 132 -12.43 -1.22 12.26
C VAL A 132 -11.63 -0.58 13.40
N TYR A 133 -11.86 0.70 13.70
CA TYR A 133 -11.15 1.41 14.77
C TYR A 133 -11.55 0.98 16.17
N VAL A 134 -12.65 0.27 16.33
CA VAL A 134 -13.03 -0.38 17.60
C VAL A 134 -12.27 -1.70 17.77
N CYS A 135 -11.98 -2.38 16.68
CA CYS A 135 -11.27 -3.67 16.70
C CYS A 135 -9.74 -3.51 16.89
N MET A 136 -9.14 -2.40 16.46
CA MET A 136 -7.68 -2.22 16.47
C MET A 136 -7.06 -1.99 17.87
N PRO A 137 -7.56 -1.08 18.73
CA PRO A 137 -6.91 -0.67 19.96
C PRO A 137 -6.50 -1.81 20.90
N PRO A 138 -7.30 -2.90 21.06
CA PRO A 138 -6.96 -4.00 21.97
C PRO A 138 -5.67 -4.76 21.58
N ALA A 139 -5.14 -4.57 20.37
CA ALA A 139 -3.95 -5.27 19.88
C ALA A 139 -2.78 -4.33 19.52
N LEU A 140 -2.98 -3.01 19.51
CA LEU A 140 -1.95 -2.08 19.07
C LEU A 140 -0.71 -2.09 19.96
N VAL A 141 -0.85 -2.16 21.29
CA VAL A 141 0.30 -2.30 22.19
C VAL A 141 1.12 -3.54 21.85
N GLN A 142 0.43 -4.68 21.65
CA GLN A 142 1.08 -5.97 21.36
C GLN A 142 1.84 -5.95 20.01
N VAL A 143 1.30 -5.30 18.99
CA VAL A 143 1.98 -5.15 17.69
C VAL A 143 3.31 -4.42 17.87
N PHE A 144 3.33 -3.29 18.59
CA PHE A 144 4.55 -2.53 18.78
C PHE A 144 5.54 -3.22 19.72
N LEU A 145 5.06 -4.01 20.69
CA LEU A 145 5.91 -4.88 21.48
C LEU A 145 6.54 -5.99 20.61
N LEU A 146 5.79 -6.61 19.69
CA LEU A 146 6.35 -7.56 18.74
C LEU A 146 7.45 -6.94 17.86
N MET A 147 7.24 -5.69 17.40
CA MET A 147 8.24 -4.96 16.62
C MET A 147 9.48 -4.65 17.46
N ARG A 148 9.32 -4.21 18.71
CA ARG A 148 10.40 -3.99 19.67
C ARG A 148 11.19 -5.27 19.95
N ASP A 149 10.51 -6.40 20.12
CA ASP A 149 11.12 -7.71 20.33
C ASP A 149 11.83 -8.26 19.07
N GLY A 150 11.89 -7.48 17.95
CA GLY A 150 12.49 -7.89 16.66
C GLY A 150 11.68 -8.96 15.91
N ARG A 151 10.45 -9.27 16.34
CA ARG A 151 9.60 -10.33 15.76
C ARG A 151 8.82 -9.84 14.51
N LEU A 152 9.52 -9.15 13.60
CA LEU A 152 8.95 -8.57 12.39
C LEU A 152 8.30 -9.62 11.46
N THR A 153 8.87 -10.83 11.40
CA THR A 153 8.28 -11.93 10.63
C THR A 153 6.92 -12.37 11.17
N THR A 154 6.71 -12.28 12.49
CA THR A 154 5.42 -12.59 13.13
C THR A 154 4.38 -11.54 12.76
N THR A 155 4.72 -10.24 12.83
CA THR A 155 3.81 -9.16 12.44
C THR A 155 3.47 -9.22 10.96
N ALA A 156 4.45 -9.50 10.09
CA ALA A 156 4.24 -9.68 8.67
C ALA A 156 3.30 -10.87 8.35
N ARG A 157 3.48 -12.01 9.04
CA ARG A 157 2.59 -13.18 8.88
C ARG A 157 1.16 -12.88 9.30
N ILE A 158 0.97 -12.17 10.41
CA ILE A 158 -0.37 -11.78 10.89
C ILE A 158 -1.05 -10.89 9.85
N GLY A 159 -0.34 -9.87 9.32
CA GLY A 159 -0.85 -9.00 8.27
C GLY A 159 -1.19 -9.77 6.98
N ALA A 160 -0.31 -10.67 6.53
CA ALA A 160 -0.56 -11.50 5.35
C ALA A 160 -1.76 -12.44 5.54
N THR A 161 -1.90 -13.03 6.73
CA THR A 161 -3.06 -13.89 7.06
C THR A 161 -4.37 -13.10 7.02
N GLN A 162 -4.38 -11.89 7.58
CA GLN A 162 -5.55 -11.01 7.50
C GLN A 162 -5.87 -10.62 6.06
N ALA A 163 -4.86 -10.20 5.27
CA ALA A 163 -5.06 -9.83 3.87
C ALA A 163 -5.58 -11.00 3.03
N MET A 164 -5.07 -12.20 3.28
CA MET A 164 -5.57 -13.41 2.62
C MET A 164 -7.02 -13.71 3.00
N ALA A 165 -7.37 -13.62 4.29
CA ALA A 165 -8.74 -13.79 4.75
C ALA A 165 -9.69 -12.73 4.15
N ASP A 166 -9.24 -11.48 4.06
CA ASP A 166 -9.96 -10.37 3.42
C ASP A 166 -10.27 -10.70 1.96
N HIS A 167 -9.26 -11.08 1.17
CA HIS A 167 -9.46 -11.44 -0.24
C HIS A 167 -10.31 -12.71 -0.43
N CYS A 168 -10.11 -13.73 0.40
CA CYS A 168 -10.95 -14.95 0.35
C CYS A 168 -12.41 -14.64 0.69
N LEU A 169 -12.64 -13.82 1.70
CA LEU A 169 -14.00 -13.42 2.08
C LEU A 169 -14.65 -12.55 0.99
N THR A 170 -13.88 -11.65 0.37
CA THR A 170 -14.32 -10.88 -0.80
C THR A 170 -14.74 -11.82 -1.94
N LEU A 171 -13.93 -12.83 -2.27
CA LEU A 171 -14.26 -13.83 -3.29
C LEU A 171 -15.61 -14.50 -2.99
N VAL A 172 -15.80 -14.98 -1.78
CA VAL A 172 -17.03 -15.66 -1.38
C VAL A 172 -18.22 -14.72 -1.45
N LEU A 173 -18.10 -13.52 -0.87
CA LEU A 173 -19.20 -12.55 -0.82
C LEU A 173 -19.59 -12.07 -2.22
N VAL A 174 -18.63 -11.75 -3.09
CA VAL A 174 -18.92 -11.29 -4.46
C VAL A 174 -19.62 -12.39 -5.30
N VAL A 175 -19.30 -13.65 -5.07
CA VAL A 175 -19.99 -14.76 -5.75
C VAL A 175 -21.44 -14.89 -5.30
N VAL A 176 -21.68 -14.77 -3.98
CA VAL A 176 -23.02 -14.97 -3.39
C VAL A 176 -23.88 -13.71 -3.48
N TRP A 177 -23.26 -12.54 -3.33
CA TRP A 177 -23.94 -11.25 -3.29
C TRP A 177 -23.14 -10.20 -4.08
N PRO A 178 -23.28 -10.15 -5.44
CA PRO A 178 -22.58 -9.18 -6.28
C PRO A 178 -23.00 -7.74 -5.98
N SER A 179 -22.26 -7.07 -5.12
CA SER A 179 -22.53 -5.70 -4.69
C SER A 179 -21.23 -4.99 -4.27
N ALA A 180 -21.27 -3.67 -4.22
CA ALA A 180 -20.16 -2.88 -3.66
C ALA A 180 -19.86 -3.25 -2.19
N TRP A 181 -20.88 -3.66 -1.41
CA TRP A 181 -20.73 -4.13 -0.04
C TRP A 181 -19.89 -5.39 0.07
N ALA A 182 -19.99 -6.32 -0.87
CA ALA A 182 -19.20 -7.54 -0.89
C ALA A 182 -17.68 -7.26 -1.01
N ILE A 183 -17.31 -6.10 -1.55
CA ILE A 183 -15.92 -5.66 -1.68
C ILE A 183 -15.44 -4.96 -0.40
N VAL A 184 -16.33 -4.24 0.28
CA VAL A 184 -15.98 -3.36 1.42
C VAL A 184 -16.06 -4.09 2.77
N LEU A 185 -17.12 -4.89 3.00
CA LEU A 185 -17.37 -5.57 4.27
C LEU A 185 -16.23 -6.49 4.76
N PRO A 186 -15.50 -7.20 3.90
CA PRO A 186 -14.37 -8.03 4.32
C PRO A 186 -13.35 -7.28 5.17
N LYS A 187 -13.10 -6.00 4.92
CA LYS A 187 -12.21 -5.15 5.74
C LYS A 187 -12.62 -5.11 7.20
N LEU A 188 -13.91 -4.91 7.46
CA LEU A 188 -14.45 -4.88 8.82
C LEU A 188 -14.48 -6.28 9.44
N LEU A 189 -14.96 -7.26 8.68
CA LEU A 189 -15.17 -8.63 9.19
C LEU A 189 -13.85 -9.35 9.52
N THR A 190 -12.76 -9.01 8.85
CA THR A 190 -11.42 -9.57 9.12
C THR A 190 -10.61 -8.77 10.14
N ALA A 191 -11.03 -7.58 10.53
CA ALA A 191 -10.34 -6.78 11.56
C ALA A 191 -10.23 -7.51 12.91
N PRO A 192 -11.26 -8.22 13.44
CA PRO A 192 -11.14 -9.01 14.65
C PRO A 192 -10.11 -10.15 14.54
N LEU A 193 -9.95 -10.75 13.36
CA LEU A 193 -8.94 -11.79 13.13
C LEU A 193 -7.53 -11.27 13.41
N TRP A 194 -7.19 -10.10 12.87
CA TRP A 194 -5.90 -9.45 13.11
C TRP A 194 -5.68 -9.21 14.62
N THR A 195 -6.69 -8.69 15.30
CA THR A 195 -6.68 -8.43 16.75
C THR A 195 -6.40 -9.70 17.53
N VAL A 196 -7.13 -10.77 17.25
CA VAL A 196 -6.99 -12.07 17.93
C VAL A 196 -5.61 -12.68 17.69
N LEU A 197 -5.14 -12.70 16.44
CA LEU A 197 -3.83 -13.24 16.09
C LEU A 197 -2.69 -12.47 16.77
N THR A 198 -2.77 -11.15 16.80
CA THR A 198 -1.77 -10.29 17.45
C THR A 198 -1.75 -10.52 18.95
N ARG A 199 -2.90 -10.56 19.61
CA ARG A 199 -2.99 -10.84 21.05
C ARG A 199 -2.52 -12.24 21.43
N ARG A 200 -2.73 -13.24 20.58
CA ARG A 200 -2.17 -14.59 20.76
C ARG A 200 -0.67 -14.64 20.58
N ALA A 201 -0.12 -13.87 19.64
CA ALA A 201 1.32 -13.84 19.37
C ALA A 201 2.14 -13.17 20.49
N ARG A 202 1.56 -12.16 21.16
CA ARG A 202 2.19 -11.45 22.28
C ARG A 202 1.13 -11.12 23.33
N LYS A 203 1.17 -11.83 24.46
CA LYS A 203 0.31 -11.51 25.59
C LYS A 203 0.79 -10.23 26.27
N TRP A 204 -0.14 -9.33 26.52
CA TRP A 204 0.08 -8.11 27.29
C TRP A 204 -1.20 -7.76 28.07
N SER A 205 -1.02 -7.27 29.28
CA SER A 205 -2.07 -6.68 30.11
C SER A 205 -1.53 -5.44 30.81
N ALA A 206 -2.39 -4.47 31.05
CA ALA A 206 -2.03 -3.28 31.80
C ALA A 206 -1.54 -3.66 33.20
N LYS A 207 -0.48 -2.99 33.65
CA LYS A 207 0.12 -3.15 34.99
C LYS A 207 -0.11 -1.86 35.80
N PRO A 208 -1.26 -1.70 36.47
CA PRO A 208 -1.58 -0.44 37.19
C PRO A 208 -0.52 0.01 38.17
N ALA A 209 0.17 -0.94 38.82
CA ALA A 209 1.25 -0.65 39.78
C ALA A 209 2.47 0.08 39.14
N ALA A 210 2.66 -0.02 37.82
CA ALA A 210 3.73 0.68 37.11
C ALA A 210 3.40 2.16 36.83
N GLY A 211 2.17 2.60 37.15
CA GLY A 211 1.74 3.98 36.86
C GLY A 211 1.50 4.25 35.38
N TYR A 212 1.57 5.54 35.02
CA TYR A 212 1.34 6.04 33.66
C TYR A 212 2.41 7.05 33.29
N ALA A 213 2.98 6.92 32.12
CA ALA A 213 3.90 7.88 31.55
C ALA A 213 3.17 9.17 31.10
N PRO A 214 3.82 10.33 31.13
CA PRO A 214 3.24 11.59 30.66
C PRO A 214 2.89 11.55 29.16
N VAL A 215 1.70 12.04 28.78
CA VAL A 215 1.24 12.07 27.38
C VAL A 215 2.18 12.89 26.47
N ARG A 216 2.83 13.91 27.01
CA ARG A 216 3.80 14.74 26.29
C ARG A 216 4.95 13.96 25.64
N GLU A 217 5.30 12.80 26.19
CA GLU A 217 6.36 11.96 25.64
C GLU A 217 6.00 11.36 24.29
N PHE A 218 4.71 11.15 24.04
CA PHE A 218 4.19 10.67 22.76
C PHE A 218 4.02 11.82 21.75
N ALA A 219 3.72 13.02 22.24
CA ALA A 219 3.51 14.19 21.39
C ALA A 219 4.76 14.60 20.59
N ALA A 220 5.96 14.32 21.09
CA ALA A 220 7.21 14.63 20.40
C ALA A 220 7.38 13.84 19.09
N TYR A 221 6.81 12.64 18.99
CA TYR A 221 6.91 11.76 17.82
C TYR A 221 5.76 11.96 16.84
N GLY A 222 4.59 12.35 17.33
CA GLY A 222 3.34 12.34 16.60
C GLY A 222 3.34 13.14 15.31
N PRO A 223 3.55 14.46 15.33
CA PRO A 223 3.37 15.33 14.16
C PRO A 223 4.26 14.99 12.97
N ALA A 224 5.54 14.67 13.25
CA ALA A 224 6.51 14.34 12.20
C ALA A 224 6.16 13.02 11.50
N ILE A 225 5.77 12.01 12.27
CA ILE A 225 5.38 10.70 11.74
C ILE A 225 4.07 10.81 10.99
N LEU A 226 3.07 11.46 11.58
CA LEU A 226 1.77 11.64 10.95
C LEU A 226 1.88 12.42 9.63
N GLY A 227 2.70 13.48 9.59
CA GLY A 227 2.96 14.23 8.37
C GLY A 227 3.57 13.38 7.26
N SER A 228 4.58 12.58 7.58
CA SER A 228 5.23 11.69 6.60
C SER A 228 4.29 10.59 6.09
N GLU A 229 3.51 10.00 6.97
CA GLU A 229 2.52 8.96 6.63
C GLU A 229 1.37 9.53 5.79
N LEU A 230 0.89 10.74 6.11
CA LEU A 230 -0.15 11.40 5.34
C LEU A 230 0.33 11.74 3.92
N ILE A 231 1.54 12.26 3.77
CA ILE A 231 2.14 12.51 2.45
C ILE A 231 2.27 11.20 1.65
N ALA A 232 2.73 10.13 2.30
CA ALA A 232 2.84 8.82 1.67
C ALA A 232 1.48 8.27 1.21
N ALA A 233 0.44 8.40 2.06
CA ALA A 233 -0.91 7.96 1.73
C ALA A 233 -1.53 8.78 0.59
N LEU A 234 -1.39 10.10 0.63
CA LEU A 234 -1.86 10.98 -0.45
C LEU A 234 -1.21 10.59 -1.78
N ARG A 235 0.09 10.31 -1.79
CA ARG A 235 0.81 9.88 -2.99
C ARG A 235 0.24 8.58 -3.60
N ILE A 236 -0.29 7.68 -2.77
CA ILE A 236 -0.81 6.37 -3.21
C ILE A 236 -2.30 6.45 -3.60
N HIS A 237 -3.05 7.36 -3.00
CA HIS A 237 -4.51 7.35 -3.08
C HIS A 237 -5.12 8.60 -3.71
N ALA A 238 -4.38 9.71 -3.84
CA ALA A 238 -4.94 10.97 -4.32
C ALA A 238 -5.40 10.90 -5.79
N ASP A 239 -4.76 10.07 -6.60
CA ASP A 239 -5.17 9.80 -7.99
C ASP A 239 -6.64 9.35 -8.07
N LYS A 240 -7.04 8.44 -7.20
CA LYS A 240 -8.39 7.88 -7.14
C LYS A 240 -9.41 8.93 -6.68
N LEU A 241 -9.02 9.79 -5.74
CA LEU A 241 -9.89 10.89 -5.30
C LEU A 241 -10.09 11.92 -6.41
N VAL A 242 -9.04 12.26 -7.15
CA VAL A 242 -9.12 13.19 -8.29
C VAL A 242 -10.08 12.65 -9.35
N ILE A 243 -9.91 11.39 -9.74
CA ILE A 243 -10.80 10.74 -10.73
C ILE A 243 -12.24 10.69 -10.21
N GLY A 244 -12.46 10.24 -8.98
CA GLY A 244 -13.81 10.15 -8.41
C GLY A 244 -14.51 11.49 -8.29
N ALA A 245 -13.76 12.55 -7.94
CA ALA A 245 -14.31 13.91 -7.79
C ALA A 245 -14.61 14.60 -9.13
N LEU A 246 -13.79 14.36 -10.17
CA LEU A 246 -13.90 15.06 -11.46
C LEU A 246 -14.73 14.28 -12.49
N LEU A 247 -14.67 12.94 -12.48
CA LEU A 247 -15.28 12.09 -13.50
C LEU A 247 -16.39 11.17 -12.98
N GLY A 248 -16.58 11.11 -11.65
CA GLY A 248 -17.64 10.32 -11.02
C GLY A 248 -17.27 8.85 -10.75
N SER A 249 -18.26 8.09 -10.25
CA SER A 249 -18.08 6.73 -9.72
C SER A 249 -17.76 5.71 -10.81
N GLU A 250 -18.39 5.77 -11.97
CA GLU A 250 -18.14 4.84 -13.07
C GLU A 250 -16.69 4.94 -13.59
N ALA A 251 -16.23 6.17 -13.86
CA ALA A 251 -14.85 6.44 -14.26
C ALA A 251 -13.85 6.02 -13.18
N LEU A 252 -14.17 6.24 -11.90
CA LEU A 252 -13.37 5.75 -10.78
C LEU A 252 -13.31 4.22 -10.76
N GLY A 253 -14.39 3.53 -11.06
CA GLY A 253 -14.42 2.07 -11.14
C GLY A 253 -13.52 1.54 -12.25
N LEU A 254 -13.62 2.11 -13.46
CA LEU A 254 -12.76 1.78 -14.59
C LEU A 254 -11.29 2.07 -14.29
N TYR A 255 -10.99 3.24 -13.70
CA TYR A 255 -9.63 3.62 -13.29
C TYR A 255 -9.08 2.67 -12.21
N TYR A 256 -9.87 2.40 -11.16
CA TYR A 256 -9.46 1.52 -10.06
C TYR A 256 -9.21 0.09 -10.54
N PHE A 257 -10.05 -0.41 -11.42
CA PHE A 257 -9.85 -1.71 -12.07
C PHE A 257 -8.57 -1.70 -12.91
N ALA A 258 -8.42 -0.72 -13.81
CA ALA A 258 -7.26 -0.60 -14.67
C ALA A 258 -5.95 -0.45 -13.87
N PHE A 259 -5.98 0.31 -12.76
CA PHE A 259 -4.85 0.44 -11.84
C PHE A 259 -4.46 -0.91 -11.23
N ASN A 260 -5.42 -1.69 -10.71
CA ASN A 260 -5.15 -2.96 -10.05
C ASN A 260 -4.79 -4.08 -11.04
N ALA A 261 -5.45 -4.15 -12.18
CA ALA A 261 -5.21 -5.16 -13.22
C ALA A 261 -3.94 -4.90 -14.05
N GLY A 262 -3.53 -3.63 -14.20
CA GLY A 262 -2.35 -3.22 -14.94
C GLY A 262 -1.20 -2.82 -14.03
N LEU A 263 -1.19 -1.54 -13.62
CA LEU A 263 -0.10 -0.93 -12.86
C LEU A 263 0.17 -1.63 -11.52
N GLY A 264 -0.86 -2.08 -10.81
CA GLY A 264 -0.70 -2.73 -9.51
C GLY A 264 0.11 -4.04 -9.56
N ILE A 265 0.05 -4.78 -10.69
CA ILE A 265 0.85 -5.98 -10.92
C ILE A 265 2.31 -5.60 -11.12
N THR A 266 2.58 -4.62 -11.97
CA THR A 266 3.95 -4.15 -12.28
C THR A 266 4.62 -3.46 -11.11
N LEU A 267 3.88 -2.71 -10.29
CA LEU A 267 4.39 -2.12 -9.04
C LEU A 267 4.89 -3.17 -8.04
N SER A 268 4.32 -4.37 -8.07
CA SER A 268 4.82 -5.48 -7.26
C SER A 268 6.23 -5.91 -7.67
N PHE A 269 6.52 -5.92 -8.97
CA PHE A 269 7.87 -6.14 -9.49
C PHE A 269 8.83 -5.02 -9.07
N VAL A 270 8.40 -3.75 -9.19
CA VAL A 270 9.18 -2.58 -8.77
C VAL A 270 9.57 -2.67 -7.29
N ALA A 271 8.62 -3.04 -6.43
CA ALA A 271 8.86 -3.22 -5.00
C ALA A 271 9.85 -4.36 -4.70
N ALA A 272 9.74 -5.49 -5.42
CA ALA A 272 10.67 -6.61 -5.29
C ALA A 272 12.09 -6.21 -5.70
N CYS A 273 12.26 -5.50 -6.82
CA CYS A 273 13.55 -4.97 -7.25
C CYS A 273 14.18 -4.06 -6.18
N ASN A 274 13.40 -3.14 -5.62
CA ASN A 274 13.90 -2.23 -4.57
C ASN A 274 14.35 -2.99 -3.31
N THR A 275 13.61 -4.01 -2.90
CA THR A 275 13.94 -4.86 -1.74
C THR A 275 15.28 -5.57 -1.92
N VAL A 276 15.61 -5.99 -3.14
CA VAL A 276 16.87 -6.68 -3.45
C VAL A 276 18.01 -5.71 -3.68
N VAL A 277 17.79 -4.67 -4.49
CA VAL A 277 18.85 -3.77 -4.97
C VAL A 277 19.35 -2.85 -3.86
N PHE A 278 18.47 -2.31 -3.02
CA PHE A 278 18.88 -1.37 -1.97
C PHE A 278 19.94 -1.92 -1.00
N PRO A 279 19.78 -3.12 -0.39
CA PRO A 279 20.81 -3.70 0.46
C PRO A 279 22.12 -3.98 -0.27
N LEU A 280 22.05 -4.36 -1.55
CA LEU A 280 23.23 -4.60 -2.37
C LEU A 280 24.01 -3.31 -2.63
N LEU A 281 23.31 -2.20 -2.92
CA LEU A 281 23.94 -0.87 -3.06
C LEU A 281 24.59 -0.41 -1.76
N CYS A 282 23.98 -0.70 -0.61
CA CYS A 282 24.55 -0.35 0.71
C CYS A 282 25.83 -1.13 1.04
N LYS A 283 25.97 -2.35 0.51
CA LYS A 283 27.16 -3.19 0.74
C LYS A 283 28.39 -2.78 -0.07
N GLN A 284 28.22 -2.00 -1.14
CA GLN A 284 29.34 -1.56 -1.96
C GLN A 284 30.14 -0.49 -1.22
N ALA A 285 31.45 -0.72 -1.07
CA ALA A 285 32.36 0.19 -0.39
C ALA A 285 32.74 1.41 -1.25
N GLY A 286 32.90 1.21 -2.57
CA GLY A 286 33.29 2.26 -3.52
C GLY A 286 32.08 2.86 -4.25
N ASP A 287 32.18 4.16 -4.63
CA ASP A 287 31.14 4.81 -5.42
C ASP A 287 31.08 4.28 -6.85
N ASP A 288 32.23 3.91 -7.44
CA ASP A 288 32.29 3.33 -8.81
C ASP A 288 31.59 1.96 -8.87
N ASP A 289 31.85 1.08 -7.90
CA ASP A 289 31.19 -0.23 -7.84
C ASP A 289 29.68 -0.10 -7.57
N ARG A 290 29.31 0.87 -6.74
CA ARG A 290 27.91 1.20 -6.47
C ARG A 290 27.23 1.74 -7.73
N GLY A 291 27.91 2.61 -8.51
CA GLY A 291 27.43 3.12 -9.78
C GLY A 291 27.28 2.05 -10.85
N ARG A 292 28.24 1.12 -10.94
CA ARG A 292 28.15 -0.04 -11.83
C ARG A 292 26.97 -0.94 -11.49
N LEU A 293 26.80 -1.25 -10.21
CA LEU A 293 25.68 -2.07 -9.72
C LEU A 293 24.33 -1.38 -9.99
N PHE A 294 24.23 -0.06 -9.76
CA PHE A 294 23.03 0.72 -10.09
C PHE A 294 22.67 0.62 -11.57
N ARG A 295 23.64 0.86 -12.48
CA ARG A 295 23.42 0.78 -13.95
C ARG A 295 23.01 -0.63 -14.37
N GLN A 296 23.69 -1.67 -13.87
CA GLN A 296 23.35 -3.06 -14.17
C GLN A 296 21.95 -3.42 -13.67
N SER A 297 21.59 -3.01 -12.46
CA SER A 297 20.26 -3.25 -11.89
C SER A 297 19.18 -2.49 -12.67
N PHE A 298 19.48 -1.26 -13.10
CA PHE A 298 18.56 -0.45 -13.89
C PHE A 298 18.26 -1.11 -15.24
N VAL A 299 19.31 -1.47 -15.98
CA VAL A 299 19.17 -2.11 -17.29
C VAL A 299 18.49 -3.47 -17.18
N LEU A 300 18.92 -4.32 -16.22
CA LEU A 300 18.33 -5.64 -16.04
C LEU A 300 16.83 -5.55 -15.72
N GLY A 301 16.47 -4.68 -14.77
CA GLY A 301 15.06 -4.54 -14.40
C GLY A 301 14.23 -3.91 -15.52
N LEU A 302 14.79 -2.99 -16.32
CA LEU A 302 14.11 -2.45 -17.49
C LEU A 302 13.89 -3.54 -18.56
N VAL A 303 14.90 -4.36 -18.85
CA VAL A 303 14.81 -5.50 -19.80
C VAL A 303 13.74 -6.50 -19.36
N LEU A 304 13.58 -6.72 -18.05
CA LEU A 304 12.56 -7.62 -17.52
C LEU A 304 11.16 -6.97 -17.47
N LEU A 305 11.07 -5.69 -17.15
CA LEU A 305 9.80 -4.97 -16.98
C LEU A 305 9.20 -4.52 -18.30
N ALA A 306 10.02 -4.02 -19.23
CA ALA A 306 9.52 -3.43 -20.48
C ALA A 306 8.72 -4.41 -21.35
N PRO A 307 9.12 -5.69 -21.51
CA PRO A 307 8.30 -6.66 -22.24
C PRO A 307 6.95 -6.92 -21.57
N VAL A 308 6.91 -6.95 -20.22
CA VAL A 308 5.66 -7.13 -19.45
C VAL A 308 4.72 -5.94 -19.66
N VAL A 309 5.28 -4.72 -19.56
CA VAL A 309 4.52 -3.48 -19.81
C VAL A 309 4.04 -3.42 -21.26
N ALA A 310 4.89 -3.77 -22.22
CA ALA A 310 4.52 -3.82 -23.63
C ALA A 310 3.42 -4.85 -23.89
N ALA A 311 3.55 -6.05 -23.31
CA ALA A 311 2.51 -7.09 -23.40
C ALA A 311 1.19 -6.62 -22.80
N GLN A 312 1.21 -6.00 -21.60
CA GLN A 312 0.00 -5.44 -20.99
C GLN A 312 -0.62 -4.34 -21.86
N ALA A 313 0.18 -3.44 -22.44
CA ALA A 313 -0.32 -2.35 -23.25
C ALA A 313 -0.89 -2.82 -24.59
N LEU A 314 -0.19 -3.74 -25.28
CA LEU A 314 -0.57 -4.18 -26.63
C LEU A 314 -1.67 -5.25 -26.61
N LEU A 315 -1.66 -6.12 -25.61
CA LEU A 315 -2.61 -7.26 -25.54
C LEU A 315 -3.84 -6.93 -24.71
N ALA A 316 -3.92 -5.78 -24.02
CA ALA A 316 -5.09 -5.41 -23.23
C ALA A 316 -6.44 -5.54 -23.97
N PRO A 317 -6.59 -5.07 -25.22
CA PRO A 317 -7.82 -5.20 -25.96
C PRO A 317 -8.28 -6.65 -26.18
N PHE A 318 -7.35 -7.61 -26.18
CA PHE A 318 -7.63 -9.02 -26.39
C PHE A 318 -7.87 -9.76 -25.09
N TYR A 319 -7.00 -9.59 -24.05
CA TYR A 319 -7.15 -10.38 -22.83
C TYR A 319 -8.18 -9.81 -21.87
N VAL A 320 -8.45 -8.50 -21.89
CA VAL A 320 -9.41 -7.90 -20.96
C VAL A 320 -10.82 -8.49 -21.14
N PRO A 321 -11.42 -8.50 -22.33
CA PRO A 321 -12.74 -9.09 -22.50
C PRO A 321 -12.74 -10.61 -22.28
N LEU A 322 -11.66 -11.31 -22.62
CA LEU A 322 -11.54 -12.76 -22.44
C LEU A 322 -11.45 -13.15 -20.96
N VAL A 323 -10.61 -12.44 -20.20
CA VAL A 323 -10.29 -12.78 -18.80
C VAL A 323 -11.31 -12.17 -17.85
N PHE A 324 -11.63 -10.90 -18.00
CA PHE A 324 -12.46 -10.15 -17.05
C PHE A 324 -13.93 -10.01 -17.47
N GLY A 325 -14.22 -10.16 -18.74
CA GLY A 325 -15.57 -10.05 -19.32
C GLY A 325 -15.71 -8.87 -20.27
N ALA A 326 -16.71 -8.93 -21.16
CA ALA A 326 -16.94 -7.92 -22.18
C ALA A 326 -17.30 -6.54 -21.61
N GLU A 327 -17.89 -6.48 -20.43
CA GLU A 327 -18.22 -5.23 -19.74
C GLU A 327 -17.00 -4.36 -19.39
N TRP A 328 -15.80 -4.97 -19.41
CA TRP A 328 -14.54 -4.29 -19.08
C TRP A 328 -13.71 -3.91 -20.29
N ILE A 329 -14.24 -4.06 -21.50
CA ILE A 329 -13.51 -3.73 -22.72
C ILE A 329 -13.07 -2.26 -22.74
N ASP A 330 -13.90 -1.36 -22.20
CA ASP A 330 -13.61 0.06 -22.11
C ASP A 330 -12.45 0.39 -21.13
N ALA A 331 -12.11 -0.54 -20.23
CA ALA A 331 -10.95 -0.40 -19.36
C ALA A 331 -9.63 -0.76 -20.04
N ALA A 332 -9.64 -1.45 -21.18
CA ALA A 332 -8.45 -1.90 -21.87
C ALA A 332 -7.46 -0.74 -22.23
N PRO A 333 -7.90 0.41 -22.81
CA PRO A 333 -7.02 1.54 -23.05
C PRO A 333 -6.45 2.14 -21.76
N TYR A 334 -7.20 2.15 -20.66
CA TYR A 334 -6.72 2.67 -19.38
C TYR A 334 -5.67 1.74 -18.75
N ILE A 335 -5.84 0.43 -18.86
CA ILE A 335 -4.83 -0.57 -18.47
C ILE A 335 -3.55 -0.34 -19.28
N ALA A 336 -3.66 -0.17 -20.59
CA ALA A 336 -2.52 0.09 -21.46
C ALA A 336 -1.75 1.35 -21.05
N LEU A 337 -2.46 2.48 -20.86
CA LEU A 337 -1.86 3.75 -20.47
C LEU A 337 -1.25 3.74 -19.07
N LEU A 338 -1.96 3.16 -18.10
CA LEU A 338 -1.46 3.07 -16.73
C LEU A 338 -0.29 2.10 -16.59
N SER A 339 -0.25 1.01 -17.39
CA SER A 339 0.90 0.10 -17.36
C SER A 339 2.19 0.80 -17.80
N LEU A 340 2.13 1.76 -18.72
CA LEU A 340 3.28 2.57 -19.13
C LEU A 340 3.87 3.40 -17.97
N ALA A 341 3.04 3.82 -17.00
CA ALA A 341 3.50 4.54 -15.82
C ALA A 341 4.43 3.67 -14.92
N ALA A 342 4.42 2.35 -15.08
CA ALA A 342 5.34 1.47 -14.37
C ALA A 342 6.81 1.74 -14.69
N LEU A 343 7.13 2.19 -15.91
CA LEU A 343 8.51 2.47 -16.34
C LEU A 343 9.13 3.67 -15.57
N PRO A 344 8.51 4.86 -15.56
CA PRO A 344 9.02 5.96 -14.72
C PRO A 344 8.98 5.64 -13.23
N LEU A 345 7.96 4.93 -12.72
CA LEU A 345 7.92 4.53 -11.31
C LEU A 345 9.04 3.54 -10.94
N TYR A 346 9.40 2.62 -11.83
CA TYR A 346 10.58 1.77 -11.68
C TYR A 346 11.86 2.61 -11.60
N ALA A 347 12.05 3.53 -12.53
CA ALA A 347 13.19 4.44 -12.56
C ALA A 347 13.29 5.23 -11.23
N GLY A 348 12.19 5.85 -10.80
CA GLY A 348 12.12 6.60 -9.54
C GLY A 348 12.41 5.75 -8.31
N SER A 349 11.93 4.51 -8.27
CA SER A 349 12.19 3.58 -7.16
C SER A 349 13.67 3.22 -7.04
N LEU A 350 14.34 2.97 -8.17
CA LEU A 350 15.77 2.65 -8.19
C LEU A 350 16.64 3.85 -7.84
N ILE A 351 16.30 5.05 -8.36
CA ILE A 351 16.96 6.31 -7.97
C ILE A 351 16.81 6.55 -6.47
N GLY A 352 15.61 6.30 -5.92
CA GLY A 352 15.37 6.40 -4.48
C GLY A 352 16.29 5.47 -3.69
N ALA A 353 16.44 4.21 -4.11
CA ALA A 353 17.38 3.27 -3.50
C ALA A 353 18.84 3.76 -3.58
N TRP A 354 19.24 4.29 -4.73
CA TRP A 354 20.56 4.88 -4.97
C TRP A 354 20.83 6.07 -4.06
N LEU A 355 19.89 7.02 -4.00
CA LEU A 355 20.02 8.24 -3.17
C LEU A 355 20.08 7.91 -1.67
N ARG A 356 19.28 6.94 -1.21
CA ARG A 356 19.34 6.45 0.19
C ARG A 356 20.69 5.79 0.50
N ALA A 357 21.21 4.97 -0.41
CA ALA A 357 22.53 4.33 -0.25
C ALA A 357 23.67 5.37 -0.19
N ARG A 358 23.50 6.53 -0.84
CA ARG A 358 24.41 7.67 -0.78
C ARG A 358 24.11 8.66 0.36
N LYS A 359 23.21 8.31 1.29
CA LYS A 359 22.80 9.17 2.43
C LYS A 359 22.21 10.52 2.01
N ARG A 360 21.47 10.56 0.88
CA ARG A 360 20.80 11.76 0.35
C ARG A 360 19.27 11.63 0.31
N PRO A 361 18.59 11.31 1.43
CA PRO A 361 17.14 11.03 1.44
C PRO A 361 16.31 12.28 1.10
N PHE A 362 16.79 13.48 1.39
CA PHE A 362 16.08 14.72 1.04
C PHE A 362 15.94 14.93 -0.46
N VAL A 363 16.95 14.53 -1.25
CA VAL A 363 16.88 14.61 -2.72
C VAL A 363 15.84 13.63 -3.24
N GLU A 364 15.81 12.40 -2.69
CA GLU A 364 14.77 11.41 -3.01
C GLU A 364 13.37 11.96 -2.70
N THR A 365 13.16 12.54 -1.52
CA THR A 365 11.86 13.08 -1.13
C THR A 365 11.41 14.21 -2.05
N ARG A 366 12.30 15.13 -2.44
CA ARG A 366 12.00 16.21 -3.39
C ARG A 366 11.61 15.66 -4.76
N LEU A 367 12.36 14.66 -5.26
CA LEU A 367 12.08 14.01 -6.53
C LEU A 367 10.73 13.29 -6.51
N ALA A 368 10.46 12.54 -5.45
CA ALA A 368 9.19 11.84 -5.26
C ALA A 368 8.01 12.81 -5.17
N LEU A 369 8.17 13.92 -4.45
CA LEU A 369 7.14 14.95 -4.34
C LEU A 369 6.89 15.63 -5.69
N ALA A 370 7.95 16.04 -6.41
CA ALA A 370 7.82 16.63 -7.73
C ALA A 370 7.09 15.69 -8.70
N ALA A 371 7.49 14.41 -8.75
CA ALA A 371 6.82 13.41 -9.58
C ALA A 371 5.34 13.21 -9.20
N THR A 372 5.03 13.23 -7.91
CA THR A 372 3.64 13.11 -7.43
C THR A 372 2.81 14.32 -7.85
N VAL A 373 3.34 15.53 -7.67
CA VAL A 373 2.64 16.78 -8.03
C VAL A 373 2.42 16.85 -9.54
N THR A 374 3.45 16.57 -10.36
CA THR A 374 3.32 16.59 -11.82
C THR A 374 2.39 15.49 -12.33
N GLY A 375 2.45 14.29 -11.74
CA GLY A 375 1.54 13.20 -12.07
C GLY A 375 0.08 13.55 -11.75
N LEU A 376 -0.20 14.04 -10.54
CA LEU A 376 -1.56 14.43 -10.14
C LEU A 376 -2.08 15.66 -10.89
N ALA A 377 -1.22 16.64 -11.16
CA ALA A 377 -1.58 17.80 -11.99
C ALA A 377 -1.92 17.37 -13.42
N GLY A 378 -1.11 16.48 -14.01
CA GLY A 378 -1.40 15.87 -15.30
C GLY A 378 -2.74 15.10 -15.28
N LEU A 379 -2.96 14.27 -14.26
CA LEU A 379 -4.21 13.53 -14.07
C LEU A 379 -5.42 14.49 -14.03
N ALA A 380 -5.35 15.53 -13.20
CA ALA A 380 -6.43 16.52 -13.07
C ALA A 380 -6.67 17.29 -14.38
N ALA A 381 -5.60 17.73 -15.05
CA ALA A 381 -5.73 18.41 -16.34
C ALA A 381 -6.28 17.48 -17.45
N GLY A 382 -5.84 16.24 -17.50
CA GLY A 382 -6.37 15.25 -18.44
C GLY A 382 -7.84 14.90 -18.18
N SER A 383 -8.26 14.91 -16.92
CA SER A 383 -9.65 14.64 -16.52
C SER A 383 -10.67 15.65 -17.06
N THR A 384 -10.24 16.84 -17.47
CA THR A 384 -11.12 17.82 -18.14
C THR A 384 -11.52 17.40 -19.55
N HIS A 385 -10.79 16.44 -20.15
CA HIS A 385 -11.07 15.95 -21.50
C HIS A 385 -11.65 14.53 -21.48
N SER A 386 -10.97 13.58 -20.85
CA SER A 386 -11.43 12.20 -20.77
C SER A 386 -10.60 11.40 -19.75
N LEU A 387 -11.10 10.22 -19.35
CA LEU A 387 -10.36 9.29 -18.50
C LEU A 387 -9.06 8.79 -19.19
N ALA A 388 -9.07 8.60 -20.52
CA ALA A 388 -7.88 8.21 -21.27
C ALA A 388 -6.82 9.32 -21.23
N ALA A 389 -7.23 10.58 -21.44
CA ALA A 389 -6.34 11.73 -21.34
C ALA A 389 -5.77 11.88 -19.92
N ALA A 390 -6.59 11.62 -18.89
CA ALA A 390 -6.14 11.62 -17.48
C ALA A 390 -5.06 10.57 -17.24
N CYS A 391 -5.27 9.32 -17.67
CA CYS A 391 -4.29 8.23 -17.53
C CYS A 391 -2.98 8.53 -18.27
N ALA A 392 -3.08 9.03 -19.52
CA ALA A 392 -1.92 9.40 -20.34
C ALA A 392 -1.12 10.56 -19.70
N ALA A 393 -1.82 11.62 -19.26
CA ALA A 393 -1.20 12.77 -18.63
C ALA A 393 -0.60 12.43 -17.25
N TYR A 394 -1.18 11.50 -16.51
CA TYR A 394 -0.59 10.95 -15.28
C TYR A 394 0.75 10.27 -15.56
N ALA A 395 0.77 9.33 -16.51
CA ALA A 395 2.00 8.63 -16.92
C ALA A 395 3.06 9.60 -17.45
N GLY A 396 2.65 10.58 -18.28
CA GLY A 396 3.51 11.65 -18.81
C GLY A 396 4.09 12.55 -17.72
N GLY A 397 3.27 12.96 -16.75
CA GLY A 397 3.70 13.77 -15.61
C GLY A 397 4.74 13.08 -14.72
N LEU A 398 4.58 11.77 -14.48
CA LEU A 398 5.58 10.95 -13.80
C LEU A 398 6.87 10.84 -14.63
N ALA A 399 6.74 10.59 -15.95
CA ALA A 399 7.87 10.44 -16.86
C ALA A 399 8.70 11.72 -16.98
N LEU A 400 8.04 12.88 -17.02
CA LEU A 400 8.67 14.21 -17.13
C LEU A 400 9.70 14.47 -16.02
N VAL A 401 9.45 13.94 -14.81
CA VAL A 401 10.35 14.15 -13.66
C VAL A 401 11.30 12.98 -13.48
N LEU A 402 10.78 11.75 -13.54
CA LEU A 402 11.55 10.57 -13.14
C LEU A 402 12.50 10.06 -14.21
N LEU A 403 12.17 10.20 -15.51
CA LEU A 403 13.07 9.75 -16.58
C LEU A 403 14.30 10.65 -16.76
N PRO A 404 14.20 12.00 -16.79
CA PRO A 404 15.39 12.86 -16.81
C PRO A 404 16.28 12.64 -15.59
N ALA A 405 15.68 12.47 -14.39
CA ALA A 405 16.45 12.16 -13.20
C ALA A 405 17.19 10.83 -13.31
N ALA A 406 16.55 9.79 -13.90
CA ALA A 406 17.20 8.51 -14.13
C ALA A 406 18.39 8.63 -15.10
N ILE A 407 18.19 9.32 -16.22
CA ILE A 407 19.23 9.57 -17.20
C ILE A 407 20.42 10.30 -16.56
N ALA A 408 20.16 11.38 -15.82
CA ALA A 408 21.20 12.12 -15.12
C ALA A 408 22.04 11.26 -14.16
N HIS A 409 21.40 10.29 -13.46
CA HIS A 409 22.11 9.43 -12.51
C HIS A 409 22.73 8.17 -13.14
N LEU A 410 22.33 7.80 -14.36
CA LEU A 410 22.97 6.73 -15.12
C LEU A 410 24.32 7.13 -15.71
N PHE A 411 24.48 8.43 -16.04
CA PHE A 411 25.69 8.97 -16.68
C PHE A 411 26.57 9.79 -15.70
N ALA A 412 26.13 10.00 -14.47
CA ALA A 412 26.93 10.59 -13.39
C ALA A 412 27.68 9.51 -12.62
#